data_745b4ca9aec326ac39d05bb177de0785
#
_entry.id   745b4ca9aec326ac39d05bb177de0785
#
_cell.length_a   1.000
_cell.length_b   1.000
_cell.length_c   1.000
_cell.angle_alpha   90.00
_cell.angle_beta   90.00
_cell.angle_gamma   90.00
#
_symmetry.space_group_name_H-M   'P 1'
#
loop_
_entity.id
_entity.type
_entity.pdbx_description
1 polymer ?
#
loop_
_entity_poly.entity_id
_entity_poly.type
_entity_poly.pdbx_seq_one_letter_code
_entity_poly.pdbx_strand_id
1 'polypeptide(L)'
;MKRFISIAFLLCMLVSLQAQEIYTTGNIPKVHLQDKTRYVCNPAGILSTSTCDEIDRMLYALEQQTGIETVVAVVPSIGSEDCFDFSHRLLNEWGVGKKGKNNGLVILLVTDQRCIQFYTGYGLEGDLPDAICKRIQTRDMIPYLKDGNWDAGMVAGVRAVCARLDGSMVNDPDESDGGSPIGLILAVAGFFAIAIAAGILKTRAASKCPQCGQHKLQRSNSVLISRRNGVRTEDVTYTCRNCGHKVVRRQQSYDENYRGGGGGGPVLSLIHISEPTRL
;
A
#
# COMPACT_ATOMS: atom_id res chain seq x y z
N MET A 1 26.43 -7.51 -55.71
CA MET A 1 26.28 -6.61 -54.60
C MET A 1 24.95 -6.80 -53.85
N LYS A 2 23.76 -6.81 -54.47
CA LYS A 2 22.45 -6.99 -53.82
C LYS A 2 22.32 -8.29 -53.01
N ARG A 3 22.86 -9.40 -53.46
CA ARG A 3 22.82 -10.71 -52.78
C ARG A 3 23.71 -10.74 -51.50
N PHE A 4 24.84 -10.06 -51.48
CA PHE A 4 25.71 -9.95 -50.32
C PHE A 4 25.09 -9.04 -49.22
N ILE A 5 24.39 -7.98 -49.62
CA ILE A 5 23.66 -7.11 -48.66
C ILE A 5 22.52 -7.85 -48.01
N SER A 6 21.79 -8.70 -48.76
CA SER A 6 20.70 -9.51 -48.24
C SER A 6 21.19 -10.58 -47.25
N ILE A 7 22.33 -11.20 -47.49
CA ILE A 7 22.94 -12.21 -46.60
C ILE A 7 23.49 -11.53 -45.33
N ALA A 8 24.12 -10.35 -45.46
CA ALA A 8 24.57 -9.57 -44.29
C ALA A 8 23.42 -9.08 -43.41
N PHE A 9 22.30 -8.68 -44.01
CA PHE A 9 21.09 -8.31 -43.29
C PHE A 9 20.44 -9.48 -42.56
N LEU A 10 20.41 -10.68 -43.22
CA LEU A 10 19.92 -11.92 -42.62
C LEU A 10 20.82 -12.38 -41.46
N LEU A 11 22.14 -12.23 -41.60
CA LEU A 11 23.11 -12.55 -40.55
C LEU A 11 23.00 -11.60 -39.36
N CYS A 12 22.73 -10.32 -39.58
CA CYS A 12 22.51 -9.30 -38.54
C CYS A 12 21.21 -9.60 -37.76
N MET A 13 20.17 -10.11 -38.38
CA MET A 13 18.92 -10.53 -37.74
C MET A 13 19.06 -11.77 -36.86
N LEU A 14 20.03 -12.62 -37.11
CA LEU A 14 20.28 -13.85 -36.33
C LEU A 14 21.03 -13.59 -35.02
N VAL A 15 21.68 -12.44 -34.87
CA VAL A 15 22.44 -12.10 -33.66
C VAL A 15 21.55 -11.58 -32.50
N SER A 16 20.28 -11.30 -32.76
CA SER A 16 19.37 -10.64 -31.79
C SER A 16 18.51 -11.59 -30.95
N LEU A 17 18.62 -12.91 -31.09
CA LEU A 17 17.94 -13.88 -30.22
C LEU A 17 18.87 -14.29 -29.06
N GLN A 18 19.20 -13.36 -28.19
CA GLN A 18 19.71 -13.74 -26.87
C GLN A 18 18.50 -14.24 -26.06
N ALA A 19 18.37 -15.55 -25.92
CA ALA A 19 17.42 -16.11 -24.97
C ALA A 19 17.81 -15.60 -23.58
N GLN A 20 16.92 -14.84 -22.97
CA GLN A 20 17.14 -14.34 -21.62
C GLN A 20 17.22 -15.53 -20.68
N GLU A 21 18.34 -15.68 -19.99
CA GLU A 21 18.56 -16.79 -19.07
C GLU A 21 17.59 -16.69 -17.90
N ILE A 22 16.83 -17.76 -17.66
CA ILE A 22 15.90 -17.86 -16.54
C ILE A 22 16.65 -18.41 -15.34
N TYR A 23 16.64 -17.65 -14.25
CA TYR A 23 17.28 -18.04 -13.02
C TYR A 23 16.28 -18.71 -12.07
N THR A 24 16.77 -19.72 -11.36
CA THR A 24 16.06 -20.46 -10.32
C THR A 24 16.89 -20.48 -9.05
N THR A 25 16.30 -20.78 -7.90
CA THR A 25 17.03 -20.90 -6.63
C THR A 25 18.18 -21.92 -6.69
N GLY A 26 18.08 -22.88 -7.64
CA GLY A 26 19.10 -23.93 -7.83
C GLY A 26 20.28 -23.52 -8.73
N ASN A 27 20.07 -22.61 -9.70
CA ASN A 27 21.12 -22.23 -10.66
C ASN A 27 21.78 -20.86 -10.37
N ILE A 28 21.23 -20.06 -9.46
CA ILE A 28 21.91 -18.85 -8.98
C ILE A 28 23.14 -19.25 -8.19
N PRO A 29 24.33 -18.64 -8.46
CA PRO A 29 25.56 -18.94 -7.75
C PRO A 29 25.44 -18.63 -6.27
N LYS A 30 25.71 -19.60 -5.40
CA LYS A 30 25.76 -19.40 -3.93
C LYS A 30 27.12 -18.82 -3.53
N VAL A 31 27.34 -17.54 -3.85
CA VAL A 31 28.63 -16.87 -3.68
C VAL A 31 29.10 -16.87 -2.21
N HIS A 32 28.20 -16.71 -1.27
CA HIS A 32 28.48 -16.68 0.16
C HIS A 32 29.03 -18.02 0.70
N LEU A 33 28.70 -19.15 0.07
CA LEU A 33 29.26 -20.46 0.43
C LEU A 33 30.71 -20.63 -0.05
N GLN A 34 31.10 -19.91 -1.10
CA GLN A 34 32.46 -19.93 -1.65
C GLN A 34 33.35 -18.90 -0.98
N ASP A 35 32.83 -17.72 -0.71
CA ASP A 35 33.53 -16.61 -0.06
C ASP A 35 32.55 -15.92 0.91
N LYS A 36 32.83 -16.04 2.20
CA LYS A 36 31.98 -15.47 3.28
C LYS A 36 31.95 -13.94 3.31
N THR A 37 32.78 -13.28 2.52
CA THR A 37 32.78 -11.82 2.37
C THR A 37 31.90 -11.36 1.19
N ARG A 38 31.31 -12.30 0.44
CA ARG A 38 30.47 -12.03 -0.72
C ARG A 38 29.01 -12.32 -0.42
N TYR A 39 28.15 -11.32 -0.64
CA TYR A 39 26.71 -11.35 -0.39
C TYR A 39 25.92 -11.18 -1.67
N VAL A 40 26.54 -10.58 -2.72
CA VAL A 40 25.86 -10.19 -3.97
C VAL A 40 26.01 -11.27 -5.02
N CYS A 41 24.91 -11.91 -5.37
CA CYS A 41 24.77 -12.82 -6.51
C CYS A 41 24.31 -12.02 -7.74
N ASN A 42 25.24 -11.72 -8.66
CA ASN A 42 25.02 -10.92 -9.85
C ASN A 42 25.53 -11.65 -11.10
N PRO A 43 24.95 -12.82 -11.45
CA PRO A 43 25.50 -13.70 -12.50
C PRO A 43 25.46 -13.08 -13.90
N ALA A 44 24.48 -12.22 -14.17
CA ALA A 44 24.32 -11.55 -15.46
C ALA A 44 25.06 -10.21 -15.58
N GLY A 45 25.78 -9.77 -14.53
CA GLY A 45 26.52 -8.51 -14.55
C GLY A 45 25.65 -7.27 -14.65
N ILE A 46 24.46 -7.30 -14.06
CA ILE A 46 23.52 -6.15 -14.05
C ILE A 46 24.09 -5.00 -13.23
N LEU A 47 24.69 -5.32 -12.08
CA LEU A 47 25.43 -4.37 -11.27
C LEU A 47 26.90 -4.33 -11.68
N SER A 48 27.50 -3.17 -11.56
CA SER A 48 28.95 -3.02 -11.73
C SER A 48 29.72 -3.74 -10.59
N THR A 49 30.94 -4.17 -10.88
CA THR A 49 31.79 -4.83 -9.88
C THR A 49 32.04 -3.93 -8.67
N SER A 50 32.24 -2.62 -8.88
CA SER A 50 32.44 -1.65 -7.81
C SER A 50 31.23 -1.55 -6.88
N THR A 51 30.01 -1.62 -7.44
CA THR A 51 28.76 -1.66 -6.67
C THR A 51 28.63 -2.94 -5.86
N CYS A 52 28.92 -4.09 -6.46
CA CYS A 52 28.94 -5.36 -5.73
C CYS A 52 29.92 -5.31 -4.55
N ASP A 53 31.14 -4.81 -4.76
CA ASP A 53 32.15 -4.68 -3.72
C ASP A 53 31.75 -3.69 -2.61
N GLU A 54 31.01 -2.62 -2.95
CA GLU A 54 30.48 -1.67 -1.95
C GLU A 54 29.38 -2.32 -1.10
N ILE A 55 28.45 -3.01 -1.72
CA ILE A 55 27.36 -3.73 -1.05
C ILE A 55 27.92 -4.83 -0.17
N ASP A 56 28.86 -5.63 -0.67
CA ASP A 56 29.50 -6.70 0.08
C ASP A 56 30.17 -6.18 1.36
N ARG A 57 30.88 -5.05 1.27
CA ARG A 57 31.51 -4.41 2.45
C ARG A 57 30.49 -3.94 3.48
N MET A 58 29.39 -3.35 3.05
CA MET A 58 28.32 -2.90 3.95
C MET A 58 27.68 -4.09 4.68
N LEU A 59 27.33 -5.14 3.94
CA LEU A 59 26.69 -6.32 4.50
C LEU A 59 27.63 -7.15 5.38
N TYR A 60 28.93 -7.21 5.03
CA TYR A 60 29.92 -7.83 5.88
C TYR A 60 30.02 -7.09 7.23
N ALA A 61 30.08 -5.76 7.22
CA ALA A 61 30.12 -4.99 8.46
C ALA A 61 28.84 -5.20 9.30
N LEU A 62 27.67 -5.22 8.66
CA LEU A 62 26.39 -5.49 9.32
C LEU A 62 26.38 -6.88 9.98
N GLU A 63 26.83 -7.91 9.27
CA GLU A 63 26.86 -9.27 9.81
C GLU A 63 27.81 -9.39 11.01
N GLN A 64 28.98 -8.73 10.96
CA GLN A 64 29.92 -8.74 12.08
C GLN A 64 29.37 -8.06 13.35
N GLN A 65 28.55 -7.02 13.18
CA GLN A 65 27.97 -6.26 14.28
C GLN A 65 26.72 -6.94 14.86
N THR A 66 25.84 -7.43 13.99
CA THR A 66 24.49 -7.90 14.37
C THR A 66 24.32 -9.42 14.28
N GLY A 67 25.17 -10.06 13.49
CA GLY A 67 25.03 -11.47 13.13
C GLY A 67 23.90 -11.78 12.18
N ILE A 68 23.31 -10.77 11.52
CA ILE A 68 22.27 -10.91 10.50
C ILE A 68 22.91 -11.43 9.22
N GLU A 69 22.34 -12.49 8.65
CA GLU A 69 22.79 -13.06 7.38
C GLU A 69 21.95 -12.51 6.24
N THR A 70 22.60 -11.93 5.23
CA THR A 70 21.91 -11.33 4.08
C THR A 70 22.36 -11.97 2.78
N VAL A 71 21.44 -12.12 1.83
CA VAL A 71 21.72 -12.46 0.44
C VAL A 71 21.09 -11.42 -0.46
N VAL A 72 21.87 -10.90 -1.40
CA VAL A 72 21.41 -10.02 -2.47
C VAL A 72 21.46 -10.79 -3.78
N ALA A 73 20.32 -11.02 -4.42
CA ALA A 73 20.22 -11.67 -5.72
C ALA A 73 19.75 -10.67 -6.77
N VAL A 74 20.54 -10.50 -7.83
CA VAL A 74 20.26 -9.59 -8.93
C VAL A 74 20.29 -10.38 -10.22
N VAL A 75 19.12 -10.60 -10.78
CA VAL A 75 18.93 -11.47 -11.96
C VAL A 75 18.07 -10.80 -13.03
N PRO A 76 18.29 -11.13 -14.31
CA PRO A 76 17.48 -10.57 -15.38
C PRO A 76 16.06 -11.14 -15.40
N SER A 77 15.87 -12.43 -15.11
CA SER A 77 14.57 -13.11 -15.17
C SER A 77 14.50 -14.31 -14.22
N ILE A 78 13.34 -14.49 -13.61
CA ILE A 78 12.95 -15.70 -12.85
C ILE A 78 11.81 -16.45 -13.54
N GLY A 79 11.57 -16.17 -14.83
CA GLY A 79 10.47 -16.73 -15.60
C GLY A 79 9.12 -16.14 -15.20
N SER A 80 8.14 -17.00 -14.98
CA SER A 80 6.78 -16.61 -14.59
C SER A 80 6.54 -16.66 -13.08
N GLU A 81 7.57 -16.91 -12.28
CA GLU A 81 7.45 -17.00 -10.83
C GLU A 81 7.26 -15.62 -10.20
N ASP A 82 6.50 -15.55 -9.11
CA ASP A 82 6.34 -14.33 -8.32
C ASP A 82 7.60 -14.04 -7.50
N CYS A 83 7.96 -12.75 -7.40
CA CYS A 83 9.17 -12.34 -6.69
C CYS A 83 9.13 -12.67 -5.19
N PHE A 84 7.96 -12.62 -4.56
CA PHE A 84 7.81 -12.95 -3.15
C PHE A 84 8.05 -14.44 -2.93
N ASP A 85 7.40 -15.30 -3.72
CA ASP A 85 7.55 -16.76 -3.63
C ASP A 85 8.99 -17.19 -3.91
N PHE A 86 9.63 -16.57 -4.90
CA PHE A 86 11.03 -16.81 -5.21
C PHE A 86 11.96 -16.42 -4.05
N SER A 87 11.77 -15.24 -3.45
CA SER A 87 12.56 -14.76 -2.33
C SER A 87 12.38 -15.64 -1.09
N HIS A 88 11.14 -16.08 -0.82
CA HIS A 88 10.81 -17.01 0.25
C HIS A 88 11.54 -18.35 0.08
N ARG A 89 11.48 -18.93 -1.13
CA ARG A 89 12.20 -20.17 -1.42
C ARG A 89 13.70 -19.99 -1.32
N LEU A 90 14.24 -18.87 -1.83
CA LEU A 90 15.66 -18.58 -1.76
C LEU A 90 16.15 -18.55 -0.31
N LEU A 91 15.44 -17.86 0.59
CA LEU A 91 15.76 -17.83 2.00
C LEU A 91 15.77 -19.22 2.63
N ASN A 92 14.74 -20.03 2.37
CA ASN A 92 14.58 -21.35 2.98
C ASN A 92 15.57 -22.40 2.40
N GLU A 93 15.69 -22.47 1.07
CA GLU A 93 16.53 -23.46 0.37
C GLU A 93 18.02 -23.19 0.59
N TRP A 94 18.40 -21.92 0.73
CA TRP A 94 19.79 -21.57 1.01
C TRP A 94 20.08 -21.55 2.51
N GLY A 95 19.04 -21.60 3.35
CA GLY A 95 19.17 -21.57 4.80
C GLY A 95 19.74 -20.25 5.30
N VAL A 96 19.31 -19.12 4.69
CA VAL A 96 19.78 -17.78 5.06
C VAL A 96 19.24 -17.43 6.44
N GLY A 97 20.15 -17.12 7.37
CA GLY A 97 19.85 -16.82 8.77
C GLY A 97 20.23 -17.95 9.72
N LYS A 98 20.58 -17.60 10.94
CA LYS A 98 21.02 -18.57 11.97
C LYS A 98 19.85 -19.35 12.53
N LYS A 99 20.02 -20.67 12.63
CA LYS A 99 19.03 -21.55 13.27
C LYS A 99 18.68 -21.03 14.67
N GLY A 100 17.38 -20.90 14.94
CA GLY A 100 16.84 -20.41 16.22
C GLY A 100 16.79 -18.91 16.35
N LYS A 101 17.50 -18.13 15.52
CA LYS A 101 17.37 -16.68 15.45
C LYS A 101 16.47 -16.21 14.33
N ASN A 102 16.38 -16.99 13.23
CA ASN A 102 15.60 -16.65 12.02
C ASN A 102 15.89 -15.23 11.50
N ASN A 103 17.17 -14.83 11.56
CA ASN A 103 17.65 -13.49 11.27
C ASN A 103 18.26 -13.39 9.86
N GLY A 104 17.64 -14.04 8.89
CA GLY A 104 17.99 -13.98 7.49
C GLY A 104 17.27 -12.84 6.76
N LEU A 105 17.92 -12.26 5.75
CA LEU A 105 17.38 -11.28 4.85
C LEU A 105 17.72 -11.63 3.41
N VAL A 106 16.73 -11.64 2.52
CA VAL A 106 16.92 -11.74 1.08
C VAL A 106 16.49 -10.42 0.44
N ILE A 107 17.35 -9.86 -0.40
CA ILE A 107 17.06 -8.71 -1.26
C ILE A 107 17.14 -9.20 -2.70
N LEU A 108 16.01 -9.26 -3.40
CA LEU A 108 15.91 -9.73 -4.77
C LEU A 108 15.58 -8.57 -5.71
N LEU A 109 16.37 -8.42 -6.77
CA LEU A 109 16.07 -7.55 -7.90
C LEU A 109 15.91 -8.40 -9.16
N VAL A 110 14.75 -8.30 -9.81
CA VAL A 110 14.45 -8.95 -11.09
C VAL A 110 14.15 -7.88 -12.13
N THR A 111 14.99 -7.77 -13.16
CA THR A 111 14.92 -6.60 -14.04
C THR A 111 13.84 -6.69 -15.12
N ASP A 112 13.48 -7.88 -15.62
CA ASP A 112 12.41 -8.07 -16.61
C ASP A 112 11.02 -7.81 -16.00
N GLN A 113 10.79 -8.28 -14.79
CA GLN A 113 9.56 -8.03 -14.04
C GLN A 113 9.54 -6.65 -13.37
N ARG A 114 10.67 -5.93 -13.39
CA ARG A 114 10.86 -4.67 -12.67
C ARG A 114 10.47 -4.78 -11.20
N CYS A 115 10.93 -5.84 -10.57
CA CYS A 115 10.57 -6.19 -9.20
C CYS A 115 11.76 -6.03 -8.28
N ILE A 116 11.55 -5.36 -7.16
CA ILE A 116 12.43 -5.37 -6.00
C ILE A 116 11.66 -5.96 -4.81
N GLN A 117 12.20 -7.02 -4.22
CA GLN A 117 11.57 -7.73 -3.10
C GLN A 117 12.55 -7.86 -1.94
N PHE A 118 12.09 -7.54 -0.74
CA PHE A 118 12.76 -7.87 0.52
C PHE A 118 11.98 -8.99 1.18
N TYR A 119 12.69 -10.01 1.63
CA TYR A 119 12.11 -11.10 2.39
C TYR A 119 12.91 -11.27 3.69
N THR A 120 12.25 -11.03 4.81
CA THR A 120 12.83 -11.08 6.16
C THR A 120 12.46 -12.37 6.86
N GLY A 121 13.43 -12.98 7.56
CA GLY A 121 13.13 -14.03 8.51
C GLY A 121 12.41 -13.46 9.74
N TYR A 122 11.64 -14.30 10.42
CA TYR A 122 10.79 -13.92 11.56
C TYR A 122 11.54 -13.13 12.66
N GLY A 123 12.84 -13.42 12.85
CA GLY A 123 13.65 -12.72 13.83
C GLY A 123 13.99 -11.27 13.49
N LEU A 124 13.71 -10.83 12.26
CA LEU A 124 13.94 -9.45 11.80
C LEU A 124 12.65 -8.62 11.74
N GLU A 125 11.48 -9.22 11.91
CA GLU A 125 10.20 -8.50 11.77
C GLU A 125 10.06 -7.33 12.77
N GLY A 126 10.74 -7.40 13.93
CA GLY A 126 10.75 -6.30 14.90
C GLY A 126 11.56 -5.09 14.43
N ASP A 127 12.71 -5.33 13.78
CA ASP A 127 13.64 -4.30 13.37
C ASP A 127 13.39 -3.84 11.93
N LEU A 128 12.99 -4.76 11.04
CA LEU A 128 12.74 -4.53 9.63
C LEU A 128 11.37 -5.09 9.22
N PRO A 129 10.24 -4.55 9.75
CA PRO A 129 8.91 -4.96 9.34
C PRO A 129 8.58 -4.55 7.90
N ASP A 130 7.58 -5.17 7.29
CA ASP A 130 7.16 -4.94 5.90
C ASP A 130 6.94 -3.46 5.56
N ALA A 131 6.38 -2.69 6.49
CA ALA A 131 6.16 -1.25 6.30
C ALA A 131 7.48 -0.49 6.10
N ILE A 132 8.53 -0.85 6.85
CA ILE A 132 9.86 -0.26 6.71
C ILE A 132 10.51 -0.74 5.41
N CYS A 133 10.43 -2.04 5.08
CA CYS A 133 10.89 -2.57 3.81
C CYS A 133 10.28 -1.80 2.64
N LYS A 134 8.95 -1.60 2.66
CA LYS A 134 8.22 -0.85 1.64
C LYS A 134 8.65 0.61 1.56
N ARG A 135 8.91 1.26 2.70
CA ARG A 135 9.41 2.64 2.75
C ARG A 135 10.78 2.75 2.09
N ILE A 136 11.73 1.88 2.46
CA ILE A 136 13.07 1.85 1.87
C ILE A 136 12.98 1.64 0.35
N GLN A 137 12.21 0.65 -0.10
CA GLN A 137 12.00 0.42 -1.52
C GLN A 137 11.47 1.67 -2.23
N THR A 138 10.42 2.30 -1.68
CA THR A 138 9.72 3.41 -2.35
C THR A 138 10.54 4.70 -2.33
N ARG A 139 11.16 5.03 -1.19
CA ARG A 139 11.89 6.30 -1.00
C ARG A 139 13.32 6.23 -1.55
N ASP A 140 14.02 5.13 -1.26
CA ASP A 140 15.46 5.10 -1.44
C ASP A 140 15.88 4.32 -2.71
N MET A 141 15.06 3.37 -3.21
CA MET A 141 15.42 2.54 -4.36
C MET A 141 14.68 2.91 -5.65
N ILE A 142 13.36 2.96 -5.60
CA ILE A 142 12.50 3.14 -6.79
C ILE A 142 12.85 4.39 -7.62
N PRO A 143 13.22 5.55 -7.07
CA PRO A 143 13.59 6.70 -7.87
C PRO A 143 14.74 6.41 -8.85
N TYR A 144 15.73 5.64 -8.42
CA TYR A 144 16.87 5.23 -9.27
C TYR A 144 16.51 4.07 -10.19
N LEU A 145 15.80 3.07 -9.67
CA LEU A 145 15.45 1.86 -10.42
C LEU A 145 14.51 2.16 -11.60
N LYS A 146 13.62 3.14 -11.47
CA LYS A 146 12.75 3.59 -12.56
C LYS A 146 13.52 4.10 -13.77
N ASP A 147 14.63 4.76 -13.50
CA ASP A 147 15.52 5.32 -14.53
C ASP A 147 16.53 4.28 -15.07
N GLY A 148 16.43 3.02 -14.59
CA GLY A 148 17.36 1.94 -14.96
C GLY A 148 18.73 2.06 -14.29
N ASN A 149 18.89 2.93 -13.30
CA ASN A 149 20.13 3.07 -12.53
C ASN A 149 20.15 2.03 -11.39
N TRP A 150 20.41 0.78 -11.79
CA TRP A 150 20.40 -0.36 -10.87
C TRP A 150 21.44 -0.24 -9.77
N ASP A 151 22.63 0.25 -10.12
CA ASP A 151 23.74 0.45 -9.19
C ASP A 151 23.37 1.39 -8.04
N ALA A 152 22.94 2.60 -8.36
CA ALA A 152 22.56 3.58 -7.35
C ALA A 152 21.38 3.14 -6.50
N GLY A 153 20.38 2.52 -7.13
CA GLY A 153 19.19 2.02 -6.43
C GLY A 153 19.51 0.93 -5.42
N MET A 154 20.37 -0.02 -5.80
CA MET A 154 20.76 -1.12 -4.92
C MET A 154 21.66 -0.63 -3.76
N VAL A 155 22.62 0.25 -4.04
CA VAL A 155 23.48 0.84 -2.98
C VAL A 155 22.64 1.64 -1.99
N ALA A 156 21.73 2.49 -2.47
CA ALA A 156 20.88 3.29 -1.59
C ALA A 156 19.98 2.43 -0.69
N GLY A 157 19.37 1.38 -1.27
CA GLY A 157 18.52 0.46 -0.52
C GLY A 157 19.28 -0.33 0.53
N VAL A 158 20.42 -0.92 0.16
CA VAL A 158 21.25 -1.68 1.11
C VAL A 158 21.78 -0.78 2.22
N ARG A 159 22.20 0.45 1.90
CA ARG A 159 22.64 1.43 2.90
C ARG A 159 21.53 1.76 3.91
N ALA A 160 20.29 1.97 3.42
CA ALA A 160 19.14 2.23 4.28
C ALA A 160 18.80 1.02 5.17
N VAL A 161 18.90 -0.20 4.63
CA VAL A 161 18.72 -1.45 5.40
C VAL A 161 19.78 -1.56 6.48
N CYS A 162 21.07 -1.36 6.15
CA CYS A 162 22.15 -1.41 7.13
C CYS A 162 21.94 -0.39 8.24
N ALA A 163 21.66 0.86 7.89
CA ALA A 163 21.42 1.93 8.86
C ALA A 163 20.21 1.65 9.78
N ARG A 164 19.20 0.94 9.29
CA ARG A 164 18.07 0.51 10.10
C ARG A 164 18.45 -0.61 11.07
N LEU A 165 19.22 -1.60 10.61
CA LEU A 165 19.55 -2.81 11.36
C LEU A 165 20.73 -2.62 12.33
N ASP A 166 21.63 -1.67 12.08
CA ASP A 166 22.72 -1.31 12.99
C ASP A 166 22.32 -0.27 14.05
N GLY A 167 21.06 0.21 13.99
CA GLY A 167 20.52 1.19 14.91
C GLY A 167 20.96 2.63 14.66
N SER A 168 21.67 2.93 13.58
CA SER A 168 22.11 4.30 13.24
C SER A 168 20.96 5.20 12.77
N MET A 169 19.81 4.62 12.33
CA MET A 169 18.58 5.33 11.97
C MET A 169 17.62 5.54 13.14
N VAL A 170 18.10 5.77 14.34
CA VAL A 170 17.23 5.93 15.55
C VAL A 170 16.37 7.19 15.51
N ASN A 171 16.61 8.12 14.60
CA ASN A 171 15.84 9.36 14.47
C ASN A 171 15.56 9.64 12.99
N ASP A 172 14.67 8.88 12.37
CA ASP A 172 14.08 9.31 11.10
C ASP A 172 12.95 10.31 11.45
N PRO A 173 13.11 11.62 11.16
CA PRO A 173 12.07 12.62 11.47
C PRO A 173 10.82 12.49 10.61
N ASP A 174 10.77 11.50 9.73
CA ASP A 174 9.66 11.24 8.80
C ASP A 174 8.61 10.23 9.32
N GLU A 175 8.55 9.94 10.62
CA GLU A 175 7.36 9.29 11.20
C GLU A 175 6.10 10.18 11.14
N SER A 176 6.16 11.34 10.51
CA SER A 176 5.07 12.32 10.44
C SER A 176 4.28 12.34 9.13
N ASP A 177 4.39 11.34 8.27
CA ASP A 177 3.51 11.24 7.08
C ASP A 177 2.22 10.43 7.32
N GLY A 178 1.97 10.03 8.56
CA GLY A 178 0.61 9.86 9.07
C GLY A 178 0.20 11.20 9.66
N GLY A 179 -0.61 12.00 8.95
CA GLY A 179 -1.12 13.26 9.44
C GLY A 179 -1.49 13.14 10.92
N SER A 180 -0.94 14.03 11.76
CA SER A 180 -1.10 14.00 13.22
C SER A 180 -2.53 13.56 13.55
N PRO A 181 -2.76 12.51 14.34
CA PRO A 181 -4.11 12.07 14.69
C PRO A 181 -4.93 13.22 15.28
N ILE A 182 -4.25 14.22 15.84
CA ILE A 182 -4.84 15.47 16.32
C ILE A 182 -5.45 16.27 15.16
N GLY A 183 -4.79 16.36 14.00
CA GLY A 183 -5.34 17.03 12.81
C GLY A 183 -6.59 16.32 12.26
N LEU A 184 -6.56 14.98 12.19
CA LEU A 184 -7.72 14.18 11.80
C LEU A 184 -8.85 14.29 12.84
N ILE A 185 -8.54 14.22 14.13
CA ILE A 185 -9.52 14.36 15.22
C ILE A 185 -10.15 15.76 15.19
N LEU A 186 -9.37 16.82 14.99
CA LEU A 186 -9.89 18.20 14.88
C LEU A 186 -10.75 18.38 13.61
N ALA A 187 -10.37 17.79 12.48
CA ALA A 187 -11.18 17.82 11.26
C ALA A 187 -12.51 17.09 11.43
N VAL A 188 -12.49 15.90 12.04
CA VAL A 188 -13.70 15.12 12.34
C VAL A 188 -14.57 15.85 13.37
N ALA A 189 -13.98 16.37 14.46
CA ALA A 189 -14.69 17.16 15.47
C ALA A 189 -15.30 18.44 14.89
N GLY A 190 -14.57 19.13 14.00
CA GLY A 190 -15.08 20.30 13.27
C GLY A 190 -16.26 19.95 12.37
N PHE A 191 -16.18 18.84 11.63
CA PHE A 191 -17.29 18.35 10.80
C PHE A 191 -18.54 18.03 11.62
N PHE A 192 -18.37 17.34 12.77
CA PHE A 192 -19.49 17.06 13.68
C PHE A 192 -20.06 18.32 14.29
N ALA A 193 -19.24 19.30 14.69
CA ALA A 193 -19.70 20.57 15.22
C ALA A 193 -20.53 21.36 14.19
N ILE A 194 -20.10 21.39 12.92
CA ILE A 194 -20.84 22.02 11.83
C ILE A 194 -22.15 21.29 11.57
N ALA A 195 -22.16 19.94 11.56
CA ALA A 195 -23.36 19.14 11.36
C ALA A 195 -24.38 19.36 12.49
N ILE A 196 -23.93 19.41 13.74
CA ILE A 196 -24.75 19.71 14.92
C ILE A 196 -25.32 21.13 14.84
N ALA A 197 -24.49 22.12 14.51
CA ALA A 197 -24.92 23.51 14.35
C ALA A 197 -25.99 23.64 13.23
N ALA A 198 -25.79 22.99 12.08
CA ALA A 198 -26.76 22.97 11.00
C ALA A 198 -28.07 22.27 11.42
N GLY A 199 -28.01 21.19 12.19
CA GLY A 199 -29.15 20.51 12.79
C GLY A 199 -29.94 21.43 13.73
N ILE A 200 -29.26 22.12 14.63
CA ILE A 200 -29.86 23.07 15.55
C ILE A 200 -30.54 24.24 14.79
N LEU A 201 -29.89 24.77 13.75
CA LEU A 201 -30.45 25.83 12.93
C LEU A 201 -31.71 25.37 12.19
N LYS A 202 -31.72 24.15 11.62
CA LYS A 202 -32.89 23.54 10.97
C LYS A 202 -34.07 23.34 11.95
N THR A 203 -33.81 22.84 13.16
CA THR A 203 -34.84 22.61 14.18
C THR A 203 -35.42 23.92 14.68
N ARG A 204 -34.57 24.94 14.88
CA ARG A 204 -35.03 26.30 15.24
C ARG A 204 -35.88 26.93 14.14
N ALA A 205 -35.46 26.85 12.88
CA ALA A 205 -36.24 27.35 11.76
C ALA A 205 -37.61 26.59 11.63
N ALA A 206 -37.61 25.26 11.85
CA ALA A 206 -38.84 24.47 11.79
C ALA A 206 -39.82 24.76 12.93
N SER A 207 -39.34 25.17 14.10
CA SER A 207 -40.20 25.47 15.26
C SER A 207 -40.70 26.91 15.33
N LYS A 208 -40.32 27.78 14.40
CA LYS A 208 -40.75 29.20 14.36
C LYS A 208 -42.17 29.32 13.87
N CYS A 209 -43.02 29.99 14.66
CA CYS A 209 -44.38 30.30 14.27
C CYS A 209 -44.43 31.44 13.23
N PRO A 210 -45.11 31.30 12.09
CA PRO A 210 -45.17 32.36 11.06
C PRO A 210 -45.96 33.59 11.50
N GLN A 211 -46.86 33.45 12.49
CA GLN A 211 -47.70 34.54 12.92
C GLN A 211 -47.06 35.37 14.08
N CYS A 212 -46.49 34.74 15.11
CA CYS A 212 -45.95 35.46 16.27
C CYS A 212 -44.43 35.42 16.34
N GLY A 213 -43.73 34.76 15.43
CA GLY A 213 -42.28 34.70 15.36
C GLY A 213 -41.60 33.83 16.45
N GLN A 214 -42.35 33.37 17.46
CA GLN A 214 -41.83 32.58 18.57
C GLN A 214 -41.57 31.11 18.14
N HIS A 215 -40.54 30.51 18.73
CA HIS A 215 -40.17 29.13 18.51
C HIS A 215 -40.94 28.16 19.42
N LYS A 216 -42.29 28.17 19.32
CA LYS A 216 -43.20 27.41 20.20
C LYS A 216 -44.21 26.59 19.40
N LEU A 217 -43.91 26.21 18.15
CA LEU A 217 -44.75 25.28 17.38
C LEU A 217 -44.55 23.84 17.91
N GLN A 218 -45.67 23.19 18.23
CA GLN A 218 -45.69 21.78 18.65
C GLN A 218 -46.63 20.98 17.74
N ARG A 219 -46.26 19.71 17.50
CA ARG A 219 -47.08 18.74 16.77
C ARG A 219 -48.33 18.44 17.62
N SER A 220 -49.49 18.68 17.06
CA SER A 220 -50.78 18.44 17.73
C SER A 220 -51.53 17.27 17.15
N ASN A 221 -51.48 17.05 15.82
CA ASN A 221 -52.17 15.96 15.14
C ASN A 221 -51.43 15.56 13.87
N SER A 222 -51.64 14.32 13.38
CA SER A 222 -51.19 13.88 12.05
C SER A 222 -52.25 13.03 11.39
N VAL A 223 -52.48 13.27 10.09
CA VAL A 223 -53.42 12.54 9.25
C VAL A 223 -52.63 11.88 8.13
N LEU A 224 -52.80 10.56 7.99
CA LEU A 224 -52.20 9.82 6.87
C LEU A 224 -52.94 10.11 5.59
N ILE A 225 -52.24 10.62 4.57
CA ILE A 225 -52.79 10.95 3.26
C ILE A 225 -52.63 9.78 2.28
N SER A 226 -51.41 9.20 2.23
CA SER A 226 -51.17 8.08 1.33
C SER A 226 -50.01 7.23 1.83
N ARG A 227 -50.02 5.94 1.41
CA ARG A 227 -48.93 4.98 1.62
C ARG A 227 -48.74 4.23 0.29
N ARG A 228 -47.65 4.54 -0.42
CA ARG A 228 -47.30 3.92 -1.71
C ARG A 228 -45.81 3.63 -1.75
N ASN A 229 -45.44 2.43 -2.22
CA ASN A 229 -44.03 2.00 -2.42
C ASN A 229 -43.12 2.21 -1.21
N GLY A 230 -43.62 1.96 0.01
CA GLY A 230 -42.85 2.15 1.23
C GLY A 230 -42.68 3.61 1.67
N VAL A 231 -43.29 4.57 0.96
CA VAL A 231 -43.32 5.98 1.35
C VAL A 231 -44.68 6.29 1.98
N ARG A 232 -44.64 6.79 3.20
CA ARG A 232 -45.80 7.25 3.98
C ARG A 232 -45.83 8.77 3.93
N THR A 233 -46.93 9.34 3.42
CA THR A 233 -47.17 10.77 3.35
C THR A 233 -48.23 11.16 4.38
N GLU A 234 -47.90 12.07 5.30
CA GLU A 234 -48.76 12.54 6.37
C GLU A 234 -48.88 14.07 6.33
N ASP A 235 -50.08 14.59 6.59
CA ASP A 235 -50.25 15.99 6.91
C ASP A 235 -50.22 16.15 8.44
N VAL A 236 -49.16 16.84 8.92
CA VAL A 236 -48.92 17.07 10.35
C VAL A 236 -49.35 18.47 10.71
N THR A 237 -50.25 18.57 11.65
CA THR A 237 -50.72 19.86 12.19
C THR A 237 -49.87 20.27 13.36
N TYR A 238 -49.29 21.47 13.30
CA TYR A 238 -48.54 22.09 14.39
C TYR A 238 -49.36 23.24 14.96
N THR A 239 -49.44 23.32 16.30
CA THR A 239 -50.12 24.39 16.99
C THR A 239 -49.10 25.21 17.79
N CYS A 240 -49.16 26.52 17.67
CA CYS A 240 -48.27 27.40 18.47
C CYS A 240 -48.82 27.53 19.89
N ARG A 241 -47.97 27.19 20.88
CA ARG A 241 -48.35 27.35 22.32
C ARG A 241 -48.49 28.80 22.77
N ASN A 242 -48.02 29.78 21.99
CA ASN A 242 -48.04 31.19 22.38
C ASN A 242 -49.30 31.92 21.82
N CYS A 243 -49.64 31.68 20.53
CA CYS A 243 -50.73 32.39 19.87
C CYS A 243 -51.86 31.50 19.35
N GLY A 244 -51.75 30.17 19.56
CA GLY A 244 -52.77 29.22 19.09
C GLY A 244 -52.83 28.99 17.58
N HIS A 245 -51.95 29.66 16.79
CA HIS A 245 -51.94 29.51 15.33
C HIS A 245 -51.64 28.09 14.90
N LYS A 246 -52.40 27.55 13.94
CA LYS A 246 -52.24 26.20 13.40
C LYS A 246 -51.57 26.25 12.04
N VAL A 247 -50.54 25.40 11.84
CA VAL A 247 -49.87 25.25 10.57
C VAL A 247 -49.85 23.77 10.19
N VAL A 248 -50.31 23.46 8.97
CA VAL A 248 -50.25 22.10 8.44
C VAL A 248 -49.06 21.98 7.53
N ARG A 249 -48.23 20.95 7.76
CA ARG A 249 -47.04 20.62 6.93
C ARG A 249 -47.14 19.21 6.45
N ARG A 250 -46.96 18.99 5.14
CA ARG A 250 -46.85 17.66 4.56
C ARG A 250 -45.47 17.08 4.79
N GLN A 251 -45.42 15.88 5.37
CA GLN A 251 -44.19 15.14 5.64
C GLN A 251 -44.24 13.79 4.95
N GLN A 252 -43.09 13.36 4.43
CA GLN A 252 -42.92 12.04 3.88
C GLN A 252 -41.88 11.28 4.74
N SER A 253 -42.20 10.04 5.10
CA SER A 253 -41.31 9.14 5.81
C SER A 253 -41.29 7.78 5.11
N TYR A 254 -40.12 7.09 5.23
CA TYR A 254 -40.03 5.70 4.79
C TYR A 254 -40.56 4.79 5.88
N ASP A 255 -41.31 3.77 5.46
CA ASP A 255 -41.87 2.77 6.36
C ASP A 255 -40.79 1.69 6.61
N GLU A 256 -40.25 1.63 7.81
CA GLU A 256 -39.21 0.65 8.20
C GLU A 256 -39.67 -0.82 8.07
N ASN A 257 -40.98 -1.06 8.01
CA ASN A 257 -41.54 -2.39 7.86
C ASN A 257 -41.95 -2.74 6.41
N TYR A 258 -41.61 -1.90 5.42
CA TYR A 258 -41.89 -2.18 4.02
C TYR A 258 -40.92 -3.24 3.47
N ARG A 259 -41.27 -4.52 3.55
CA ARG A 259 -40.67 -5.61 2.78
C ARG A 259 -41.22 -5.58 1.35
N GLY A 260 -40.66 -4.71 0.51
CA GLY A 260 -40.85 -4.78 -0.92
C GLY A 260 -40.17 -6.03 -1.47
N GLY A 261 -40.90 -6.96 -2.06
CA GLY A 261 -40.36 -8.10 -2.77
C GLY A 261 -39.56 -7.61 -3.98
N GLY A 262 -38.26 -7.94 -4.03
CA GLY A 262 -37.39 -7.65 -5.18
C GLY A 262 -35.96 -7.34 -4.70
N GLY A 263 -35.05 -8.29 -4.91
CA GLY A 263 -33.68 -8.35 -4.46
C GLY A 263 -32.83 -7.10 -4.64
N GLY A 264 -32.10 -6.78 -3.60
CA GLY A 264 -31.07 -5.77 -3.55
C GLY A 264 -30.55 -5.67 -2.13
N GLY A 265 -29.77 -6.69 -1.69
CA GLY A 265 -29.00 -6.59 -0.46
C GLY A 265 -27.96 -5.47 -0.55
N PRO A 266 -27.50 -4.92 0.59
CA PRO A 266 -26.47 -3.90 0.57
C PRO A 266 -25.22 -4.51 -0.08
N VAL A 267 -24.80 -3.93 -1.19
CA VAL A 267 -23.52 -4.23 -1.83
C VAL A 267 -22.45 -3.65 -0.90
N LEU A 268 -21.91 -4.50 -0.04
CA LEU A 268 -20.62 -4.24 0.56
C LEU A 268 -19.61 -4.21 -0.59
N SER A 269 -19.20 -3.02 -0.99
CA SER A 269 -18.08 -2.86 -1.90
C SER A 269 -16.82 -3.39 -1.17
N LEU A 270 -16.45 -4.63 -1.47
CA LEU A 270 -15.11 -5.14 -1.23
C LEU A 270 -14.15 -4.22 -1.96
N ILE A 271 -13.44 -3.40 -1.20
CA ILE A 271 -12.27 -2.68 -1.70
C ILE A 271 -11.22 -3.76 -1.95
N HIS A 272 -11.08 -4.13 -3.21
CA HIS A 272 -10.02 -4.99 -3.68
C HIS A 272 -8.73 -4.17 -3.60
N ILE A 273 -7.95 -4.37 -2.52
CA ILE A 273 -6.57 -3.91 -2.47
C ILE A 273 -5.76 -4.96 -3.22
N SER A 274 -5.62 -4.77 -4.50
CA SER A 274 -4.69 -5.52 -5.32
C SER A 274 -3.98 -4.54 -6.23
N GLU A 275 -2.72 -4.27 -5.87
CA GLU A 275 -1.67 -4.21 -6.91
C GLU A 275 -0.31 -4.23 -6.23
N PRO A 276 0.54 -5.22 -6.55
CA PRO A 276 1.95 -5.12 -6.25
C PRO A 276 2.48 -3.90 -7.00
N THR A 277 3.28 -3.09 -6.33
CA THR A 277 3.91 -1.92 -6.93
C THR A 277 4.84 -2.41 -8.04
N ARG A 278 4.36 -2.39 -9.28
CA ARG A 278 5.22 -2.56 -10.45
C ARG A 278 6.01 -1.28 -10.63
N LEU A 279 7.32 -1.45 -10.87
CA LEU A 279 8.29 -0.37 -11.17
C LEU A 279 8.00 0.27 -12.54
#